data_970e46262058f1a405a01094e275454d
#
_entry.id   970e46262058f1a405a01094e275454d
#
_cell.length_a   1.000
_cell.length_b   1.000
_cell.length_c   1.000
_cell.angle_alpha   90.00
_cell.angle_beta   90.00
_cell.angle_gamma   90.00
#
_symmetry.space_group_name_H-M   'P 1'
#
loop_
_entity.id
_entity.type
_entity.pdbx_description
1 polymer ?
#
loop_
_entity_poly.entity_id
_entity_poly.type
_entity_poly.pdbx_seq_one_letter_code
_entity_poly.pdbx_strand_id
1 'polypeptide(L)'
;MKKLCAFGELLIDVTPYGVSDKGYPLSEFNPGGAPANVAVALVNLGVEASFIGQVGDDHWGHFLKNVLDDKRVDTQGLLFNKKYLTTLAMVNLAENGERSFSFYRQNGADVMIEMNDLFKLKIDESDI
;
A
#
# COMPACT_ATOMS: atom_id res chain seq x y z
N MET A 1 8.43 18.78 -16.27
CA MET A 1 7.53 18.87 -15.09
C MET A 1 8.18 18.09 -13.96
N LYS A 2 8.13 18.60 -12.74
CA LYS A 2 8.66 17.84 -11.60
C LYS A 2 7.71 16.69 -11.28
N LYS A 3 8.27 15.52 -11.04
CA LYS A 3 7.57 14.31 -10.62
C LYS A 3 7.48 14.29 -9.10
N LEU A 4 6.31 14.06 -8.55
CA LEU A 4 6.14 13.93 -7.12
C LEU A 4 6.49 12.50 -6.68
N CYS A 5 7.29 12.38 -5.64
CA CYS A 5 7.65 11.10 -5.05
C CYS A 5 6.94 10.92 -3.70
N ALA A 6 6.02 9.98 -3.62
CA ALA A 6 5.38 9.60 -2.37
C ALA A 6 6.16 8.45 -1.70
N PHE A 7 6.51 8.62 -0.44
CA PHE A 7 7.24 7.62 0.34
C PHE A 7 6.43 7.19 1.56
N GLY A 8 6.31 5.89 1.78
CA GLY A 8 5.71 5.38 2.99
C GLY A 8 5.02 4.03 2.84
N GLU A 9 3.91 3.85 3.53
CA GLU A 9 3.20 2.57 3.60
C GLU A 9 2.39 2.28 2.34
N LEU A 10 2.37 1.00 1.99
CA LEU A 10 1.48 0.39 1.02
C LEU A 10 1.01 -0.92 1.62
N LEU A 11 -0.29 -1.10 1.76
CA LEU A 11 -0.88 -2.20 2.51
C LEU A 11 -2.26 -2.58 1.95
N ILE A 12 -2.84 -3.63 2.52
CA ILE A 12 -4.21 -4.05 2.22
C ILE A 12 -5.13 -3.65 3.37
N ASP A 13 -6.17 -2.86 3.07
CA ASP A 13 -7.29 -2.61 3.97
C ASP A 13 -8.32 -3.73 3.81
N VAL A 14 -8.54 -4.50 4.87
CA VAL A 14 -9.53 -5.57 4.89
C VAL A 14 -10.81 -5.04 5.54
N THR A 15 -11.82 -4.79 4.72
CA THR A 15 -13.07 -4.16 5.17
C THR A 15 -14.22 -5.16 5.20
N PRO A 16 -15.12 -5.07 6.21
CA PRO A 16 -16.30 -5.93 6.25
C PRO A 16 -17.18 -5.74 5.00
N TYR A 17 -17.66 -6.84 4.45
CA TYR A 17 -18.49 -6.86 3.24
C TYR A 17 -19.72 -7.77 3.40
N GLY A 18 -20.29 -7.84 4.58
CA GLY A 18 -21.47 -8.64 4.83
C GLY A 18 -21.17 -10.06 5.33
N VAL A 19 -22.10 -10.96 5.07
CA VAL A 19 -22.08 -12.34 5.57
C VAL A 19 -22.38 -13.30 4.43
N SER A 20 -21.72 -14.45 4.41
CA SER A 20 -21.99 -15.52 3.45
C SER A 20 -23.32 -16.23 3.75
N ASP A 21 -23.79 -17.08 2.83
CA ASP A 21 -24.96 -17.93 3.02
C ASP A 21 -24.83 -18.85 4.25
N LYS A 22 -23.60 -19.17 4.65
CA LYS A 22 -23.31 -19.97 5.86
C LYS A 22 -23.25 -19.16 7.15
N GLY A 23 -23.46 -17.83 7.09
CA GLY A 23 -23.38 -16.93 8.25
C GLY A 23 -21.97 -16.51 8.61
N TYR A 24 -20.97 -16.74 7.77
CA TYR A 24 -19.58 -16.35 8.01
C TYR A 24 -19.29 -14.93 7.49
N PRO A 25 -18.46 -14.14 8.21
CA PRO A 25 -18.13 -12.81 7.76
C PRO A 25 -17.38 -12.84 6.43
N LEU A 26 -17.74 -11.92 5.54
CA LEU A 26 -17.05 -11.65 4.29
C LEU A 26 -16.28 -10.35 4.40
N SER A 27 -15.16 -10.26 3.69
CA SER A 27 -14.35 -9.05 3.66
C SER A 27 -13.88 -8.75 2.24
N GLU A 28 -13.74 -7.47 1.96
CA GLU A 28 -13.13 -6.95 0.75
C GLU A 28 -11.70 -6.52 1.04
N PHE A 29 -10.79 -6.88 0.15
CA PHE A 29 -9.36 -6.59 0.26
C PHE A 29 -9.02 -5.41 -0.63
N ASN A 30 -8.87 -4.23 -0.03
CA ASN A 30 -8.67 -2.99 -0.75
C ASN A 30 -7.21 -2.51 -0.70
N PRO A 31 -6.68 -1.99 -1.82
CA PRO A 31 -5.42 -1.28 -1.76
C PRO A 31 -5.52 -0.08 -0.82
N GLY A 32 -4.55 0.07 0.05
CA GLY A 32 -4.52 1.12 1.06
C GLY A 32 -3.11 1.65 1.30
N GLY A 33 -3.03 2.59 2.22
CA GLY A 33 -1.81 3.33 2.53
C GLY A 33 -1.92 4.80 2.08
N ALA A 34 -1.82 5.72 3.04
CA ALA A 34 -2.02 7.15 2.77
C ALA A 34 -1.08 7.70 1.69
N PRO A 35 0.25 7.39 1.70
CA PRO A 35 1.15 7.90 0.65
C PRO A 35 0.82 7.37 -0.74
N ALA A 36 0.45 6.10 -0.85
CA ALA A 36 0.06 5.52 -2.12
C ALA A 36 -1.23 6.14 -2.66
N ASN A 37 -2.20 6.40 -1.79
CA ASN A 37 -3.44 7.09 -2.18
C ASN A 37 -3.16 8.51 -2.69
N VAL A 38 -2.21 9.23 -2.10
CA VAL A 38 -1.77 10.56 -2.58
C VAL A 38 -1.16 10.43 -3.98
N ALA A 39 -0.27 9.45 -4.20
CA ALA A 39 0.33 9.25 -5.52
C ALA A 39 -0.74 8.99 -6.61
N VAL A 40 -1.70 8.13 -6.32
CA VAL A 40 -2.82 7.83 -7.24
C VAL A 40 -3.67 9.07 -7.51
N ALA A 41 -4.00 9.85 -6.46
CA ALA A 41 -4.77 11.07 -6.61
C ALA A 41 -4.06 12.10 -7.51
N LEU A 42 -2.76 12.25 -7.36
CA LEU A 42 -1.95 13.16 -8.18
C LEU A 42 -1.94 12.76 -9.66
N VAL A 43 -1.76 11.46 -9.93
CA VAL A 43 -1.82 10.98 -11.32
C VAL A 43 -3.20 11.23 -11.94
N ASN A 44 -4.27 11.04 -11.18
CA ASN A 44 -5.63 11.35 -11.65
C ASN A 44 -5.83 12.85 -11.93
N LEU A 45 -5.05 13.72 -11.29
CA LEU A 45 -5.03 15.16 -11.55
C LEU A 45 -4.04 15.57 -12.66
N GLY A 46 -3.41 14.61 -13.33
CA GLY A 46 -2.47 14.87 -14.43
C GLY A 46 -1.04 15.17 -13.98
N VAL A 47 -0.70 14.92 -12.73
CA VAL A 47 0.66 15.08 -12.19
C VAL A 47 1.38 13.75 -12.24
N GLU A 48 2.62 13.73 -12.74
CA GLU A 48 3.45 12.53 -12.68
C GLU A 48 3.81 12.22 -11.22
N ALA A 49 3.63 10.97 -10.80
CA ALA A 49 3.95 10.53 -9.46
C ALA A 49 4.66 9.18 -9.45
N SER A 50 5.58 9.03 -8.49
CA SER A 50 6.23 7.76 -8.15
C SER A 50 5.92 7.38 -6.71
N PHE A 51 6.05 6.10 -6.43
CA PHE A 51 5.90 5.57 -5.08
C PHE A 51 7.16 4.81 -4.66
N ILE A 52 7.63 5.14 -3.46
CA ILE A 52 8.72 4.44 -2.79
C ILE A 52 8.18 3.82 -1.51
N GLY A 53 8.40 2.53 -1.34
CA GLY A 53 7.99 1.78 -0.16
C GLY A 53 8.34 0.32 -0.29
N GLN A 54 7.82 -0.51 0.60
CA GLN A 54 8.11 -1.94 0.60
C GLN A 54 6.85 -2.75 0.90
N VAL A 55 6.69 -3.82 0.14
CA VAL A 55 5.68 -4.86 0.36
C VAL A 55 6.36 -6.22 0.49
N GLY A 56 5.61 -7.22 0.92
CA GLY A 56 6.10 -8.59 0.88
C GLY A 56 6.21 -9.11 -0.56
N ASP A 57 7.17 -10.01 -0.79
CA ASP A 57 7.21 -10.81 -2.01
C ASP A 57 6.17 -11.94 -1.90
N ASP A 58 4.91 -11.54 -1.91
CA ASP A 58 3.75 -12.39 -1.72
C ASP A 58 2.60 -11.98 -2.66
N HIS A 59 1.50 -12.72 -2.60
CA HIS A 59 0.33 -12.47 -3.43
C HIS A 59 -0.17 -11.02 -3.31
N TRP A 60 -0.26 -10.49 -2.10
CA TRP A 60 -0.77 -9.15 -1.85
C TRP A 60 0.20 -8.05 -2.28
N GLY A 61 1.50 -8.27 -2.11
CA GLY A 61 2.52 -7.34 -2.58
C GLY A 61 2.49 -7.16 -4.11
N HIS A 62 2.38 -8.27 -4.85
CA HIS A 62 2.26 -8.22 -6.31
C HIS A 62 0.93 -7.64 -6.77
N PHE A 63 -0.16 -7.94 -6.08
CA PHE A 63 -1.46 -7.30 -6.33
C PHE A 63 -1.38 -5.78 -6.20
N LEU A 64 -0.79 -5.28 -5.12
CA LEU A 64 -0.63 -3.84 -4.88
C LEU A 64 0.23 -3.16 -5.94
N LYS A 65 1.32 -3.80 -6.35
CA LYS A 65 2.14 -3.29 -7.46
C LYS A 65 1.31 -3.14 -8.74
N ASN A 66 0.56 -4.18 -9.09
CA ASN A 66 -0.27 -4.17 -10.30
C ASN A 66 -1.33 -3.06 -10.24
N VAL A 67 -1.93 -2.82 -9.08
CA VAL A 67 -2.90 -1.72 -8.90
C VAL A 67 -2.24 -0.36 -9.15
N LEU A 68 -1.05 -0.12 -8.59
CA LEU A 68 -0.32 1.13 -8.80
C LEU A 68 0.10 1.31 -10.27
N ASP A 69 0.58 0.24 -10.90
CA ASP A 69 0.95 0.26 -12.33
C ASP A 69 -0.26 0.59 -13.22
N ASP A 70 -1.41 -0.02 -12.96
CA ASP A 70 -2.66 0.25 -13.68
C ASP A 70 -3.14 1.70 -13.51
N LYS A 71 -2.84 2.30 -12.35
CA LYS A 71 -3.09 3.71 -12.06
C LYS A 71 -1.99 4.65 -12.60
N ARG A 72 -0.98 4.12 -13.30
CA ARG A 72 0.13 4.87 -13.89
C ARG A 72 1.02 5.57 -12.87
N VAL A 73 1.08 5.08 -11.65
CA VAL A 73 2.08 5.49 -10.67
C VAL A 73 3.38 4.75 -11.00
N ASP A 74 4.49 5.46 -11.03
CA ASP A 74 5.79 4.84 -11.22
C ASP A 74 6.18 4.03 -9.97
N THR A 75 6.35 2.73 -10.14
CA THR A 75 6.66 1.77 -9.07
C THR A 75 8.10 1.27 -9.08
N GLN A 76 9.02 1.96 -9.76
CA GLN A 76 10.43 1.56 -9.78
C GLN A 76 11.07 1.58 -8.38
N GLY A 77 10.54 2.40 -7.47
CA GLY A 77 10.95 2.48 -6.07
C GLY A 77 10.21 1.51 -5.12
N LEU A 78 9.33 0.66 -5.63
CA LEU A 78 8.64 -0.33 -4.81
C LEU A 78 9.53 -1.56 -4.60
N LEU A 79 9.88 -1.82 -3.35
CA LEU A 79 10.72 -2.94 -2.94
C LEU A 79 9.85 -4.15 -2.56
N PHE A 80 10.35 -5.34 -2.85
CA PHE A 80 9.76 -6.61 -2.43
C PHE A 80 10.66 -7.29 -1.40
N ASN A 81 10.09 -7.65 -0.26
CA ASN A 81 10.83 -8.31 0.81
C ASN A 81 10.40 -9.78 0.93
N LYS A 82 11.38 -10.70 0.89
CA LYS A 82 11.11 -12.15 0.99
C LYS A 82 10.91 -12.64 2.42
N LYS A 83 11.35 -11.86 3.40
CA LYS A 83 11.29 -12.24 4.81
C LYS A 83 10.02 -11.76 5.49
N TYR A 84 9.52 -10.59 5.12
CA TYR A 84 8.39 -9.95 5.78
C TYR A 84 7.19 -9.90 4.85
N LEU A 85 6.01 -10.18 5.38
CA LEU A 85 4.76 -10.20 4.63
C LEU A 85 4.19 -8.79 4.42
N THR A 86 3.40 -8.65 3.37
CA THR A 86 2.58 -7.45 3.15
C THR A 86 1.63 -7.23 4.33
N THR A 87 1.57 -6.00 4.82
CA THR A 87 0.71 -5.63 5.95
C THR A 87 -0.76 -5.72 5.58
N LEU A 88 -1.55 -6.31 6.48
CA LEU A 88 -3.00 -6.27 6.44
C LEU A 88 -3.52 -5.36 7.56
N ALA A 89 -4.39 -4.41 7.23
CA ALA A 89 -5.09 -3.57 8.18
C ALA A 89 -6.55 -4.01 8.24
N MET A 90 -6.94 -4.65 9.33
CA MET A 90 -8.33 -5.07 9.55
C MET A 90 -9.15 -3.88 10.00
N VAL A 91 -10.17 -3.53 9.23
CA VAL A 91 -11.13 -2.47 9.59
C VAL A 91 -12.25 -3.10 10.39
N ASN A 92 -12.41 -2.66 11.63
CA ASN A 92 -13.50 -3.08 12.50
C ASN A 92 -14.55 -1.98 12.57
N LEU A 93 -15.82 -2.35 12.42
CA LEU A 93 -16.95 -1.44 12.57
C LEU A 93 -17.67 -1.75 13.89
N ALA A 94 -17.79 -0.74 14.76
CA ALA A 94 -18.64 -0.82 15.94
C ALA A 94 -20.12 -0.65 15.53
N GLU A 95 -21.06 -1.06 16.42
CA GLU A 95 -22.51 -0.93 16.18
C GLU A 95 -22.95 0.52 15.91
N ASN A 96 -22.23 1.51 16.48
CA ASN A 96 -22.46 2.94 16.25
C ASN A 96 -21.83 3.49 14.95
N GLY A 97 -21.21 2.62 14.13
CA GLY A 97 -20.54 3.00 12.89
C GLY A 97 -19.10 3.54 13.06
N GLU A 98 -18.59 3.61 14.28
CA GLU A 98 -17.18 3.97 14.52
C GLU A 98 -16.25 2.92 13.95
N ARG A 99 -15.18 3.39 13.30
CA ARG A 99 -14.14 2.54 12.73
C ARG A 99 -12.96 2.44 13.67
N SER A 100 -12.45 1.23 13.84
CA SER A 100 -11.16 0.96 14.46
C SER A 100 -10.33 0.07 13.54
N PHE A 101 -9.02 0.08 13.74
CA PHE A 101 -8.09 -0.70 12.93
C PHE A 101 -7.30 -1.66 13.81
N SER A 102 -7.14 -2.88 13.33
CA SER A 102 -6.21 -3.86 13.88
C SER A 102 -5.17 -4.15 12.80
N PHE A 103 -3.91 -3.79 13.05
CA PHE A 103 -2.84 -3.98 12.09
C PHE A 103 -2.16 -5.33 12.31
N TYR A 104 -2.21 -6.20 11.31
CA TYR A 104 -1.39 -7.40 11.24
C TYR A 104 -0.04 -7.01 10.63
N ARG A 105 0.73 -6.26 11.45
CA ARG A 105 1.94 -5.53 11.04
C ARG A 105 3.16 -5.96 11.85
N GLN A 106 3.06 -6.88 12.77
CA GLN A 106 4.24 -7.32 13.51
C GLN A 106 5.31 -7.79 12.50
N ASN A 107 6.33 -6.93 12.29
CA ASN A 107 7.31 -7.08 11.22
C ASN A 107 6.68 -7.09 9.80
N GLY A 108 5.66 -6.27 9.56
CA GLY A 108 5.13 -6.04 8.22
C GLY A 108 6.17 -5.40 7.31
N ALA A 109 6.18 -5.76 6.02
CA ALA A 109 7.20 -5.34 5.08
C ALA A 109 7.32 -3.81 4.97
N ASP A 110 6.21 -3.09 5.09
CA ASP A 110 6.17 -1.63 4.97
C ASP A 110 6.94 -0.88 6.07
N VAL A 111 7.09 -1.49 7.25
CA VAL A 111 7.84 -0.91 8.38
C VAL A 111 9.24 -1.49 8.53
N MET A 112 9.61 -2.48 7.73
CA MET A 112 10.90 -3.18 7.80
C MET A 112 11.84 -2.80 6.65
N ILE A 113 11.62 -1.66 6.01
CA ILE A 113 12.49 -1.15 4.96
C ILE A 113 13.83 -0.73 5.57
N GLU A 114 14.93 -1.11 4.92
CA GLU A 114 16.28 -0.80 5.38
C GLU A 114 16.87 0.37 4.62
N MET A 115 17.69 1.19 5.29
CA MET A 115 18.36 2.34 4.67
C MET A 115 19.21 1.94 3.48
N ASN A 116 19.90 0.79 3.56
CA ASN A 116 20.73 0.31 2.44
C ASN A 116 19.91 0.03 1.18
N ASP A 117 18.65 -0.38 1.32
CA ASP A 117 17.77 -0.60 0.18
C ASP A 117 17.30 0.72 -0.44
N LEU A 118 17.09 1.73 0.40
CA LEU A 118 16.75 3.08 -0.08
C LEU A 118 17.89 3.73 -0.84
N PHE A 119 19.15 3.54 -0.42
CA PHE A 119 20.32 4.08 -1.12
C PHE A 119 20.53 3.48 -2.52
N LYS A 120 19.98 2.30 -2.79
CA LYS A 120 20.02 1.69 -4.13
C LYS A 120 19.02 2.32 -5.08
N LEU A 121 18.03 3.03 -4.56
CA LEU A 121 17.03 3.73 -5.36
C LEU A 121 17.64 5.03 -5.88
N LYS A 122 17.65 5.19 -7.19
CA LYS A 122 18.04 6.46 -7.81
C LYS A 122 16.85 7.39 -7.79
N ILE A 123 16.76 8.21 -6.74
CA ILE A 123 15.80 9.30 -6.70
C ILE A 123 16.41 10.45 -7.48
N ASP A 124 15.75 10.86 -8.54
CA ASP A 124 16.19 12.01 -9.33
C ASP A 124 16.07 13.29 -8.48
N GLU A 125 17.08 14.17 -8.54
CA GLU A 125 17.05 15.46 -7.86
C GLU A 125 15.87 16.36 -8.30
N SER A 126 15.24 16.05 -9.44
CA SER A 126 14.03 16.72 -9.91
C SER A 126 12.77 16.26 -9.18
N ASP A 127 12.82 15.14 -8.46
CA ASP A 127 11.69 14.61 -7.72
C ASP A 127 11.46 15.40 -6.41
N ILE A 128 10.21 15.58 -6.05
CA ILE A 128 9.79 16.26 -4.82
C ILE A 128 9.08 15.27 -3.92
#